data_ce87a504045f543a8d3d36ee68f40be4
#
_entry.id   ce87a504045f543a8d3d36ee68f40be4
#
_cell.length_a   1.000
_cell.length_b   1.000
_cell.length_c   1.000
_cell.angle_alpha   90.00
_cell.angle_beta   90.00
_cell.angle_gamma   90.00
#
_symmetry.space_group_name_H-M   'P 1'
#
loop_
_entity.id
_entity.type
_entity.pdbx_description
1 polymer ?
#
loop_
_entity_poly.entity_id
_entity_poly.type
_entity_poly.pdbx_seq_one_letter_code
_entity_poly.pdbx_strand_id
1 'polypeptide(L)'
;GQINGSPWFGIKLFVLGIFAALTARNFAMGFNRYMDRDIDALNPRTINRPNVDGRISASQMLVFTLANALGFIFVAYFINDLALQLSIPILIIIGSYSYFKRFSYLAHIILGISLALAPIAGVVAVSETIPFWSIALSIGVMFWVAGFDLLYSLQDIDVDKKLGLHSIPSKFGAEKTMQISRVFHGLTVMFWLIFAISSGSSYFAYLAVLISALI
;
A
#
# COMPACT_ATOMS: atom_id res chain seq x y z
N GLY A 1 -9.88 -20.65 -6.62
CA GLY A 1 -11.07 -21.13 -7.32
C GLY A 1 -10.79 -21.38 -8.79
N GLN A 2 -11.22 -22.53 -9.27
CA GLN A 2 -11.17 -22.82 -10.71
C GLN A 2 -12.42 -22.20 -11.33
N ILE A 3 -12.25 -21.18 -12.16
CA ILE A 3 -13.34 -20.70 -13.00
C ILE A 3 -13.44 -21.67 -14.18
N ASN A 4 -14.53 -22.44 -14.26
CA ASN A 4 -14.80 -23.44 -15.32
C ASN A 4 -13.71 -24.52 -15.48
N GLY A 5 -13.09 -24.98 -14.37
CA GLY A 5 -12.06 -26.04 -14.42
C GLY A 5 -10.69 -25.61 -14.95
N SER A 6 -10.51 -24.34 -15.31
CA SER A 6 -9.24 -23.78 -15.75
C SER A 6 -8.49 -23.12 -14.58
N PRO A 7 -7.18 -23.30 -14.45
CA PRO A 7 -6.37 -22.55 -13.48
C PRO A 7 -6.25 -21.05 -13.82
N TRP A 8 -6.74 -20.64 -14.99
CA TRP A 8 -6.69 -19.27 -15.48
C TRP A 8 -8.00 -18.54 -15.21
N PHE A 9 -7.93 -17.38 -14.54
CA PHE A 9 -9.09 -16.55 -14.19
C PHE A 9 -9.66 -15.72 -15.36
N GLY A 10 -9.10 -15.87 -16.56
CA GLY A 10 -9.58 -15.27 -17.80
C GLY A 10 -9.03 -13.86 -18.07
N ILE A 11 -8.98 -13.52 -19.38
CA ILE A 11 -8.39 -12.26 -19.86
C ILE A 11 -9.18 -11.03 -19.38
N LYS A 12 -10.52 -11.16 -19.24
CA LYS A 12 -11.38 -10.08 -18.74
C LYS A 12 -10.94 -9.65 -17.34
N LEU A 13 -10.82 -10.59 -16.41
CA LEU A 13 -10.47 -10.30 -15.03
C LEU A 13 -9.02 -9.83 -14.89
N PHE A 14 -8.12 -10.35 -15.71
CA PHE A 14 -6.74 -9.86 -15.80
C PHE A 14 -6.67 -8.39 -16.19
N VAL A 15 -7.39 -7.99 -17.24
CA VAL A 15 -7.44 -6.60 -17.72
C VAL A 15 -8.08 -5.70 -16.65
N LEU A 16 -9.21 -6.10 -16.07
CA LEU A 16 -9.86 -5.36 -14.98
C LEU A 16 -8.93 -5.21 -13.77
N GLY A 17 -8.19 -6.25 -13.40
CA GLY A 17 -7.20 -6.20 -12.32
C GLY A 17 -6.08 -5.19 -12.57
N ILE A 18 -5.57 -5.12 -13.80
CA ILE A 18 -4.58 -4.10 -14.21
C ILE A 18 -5.17 -2.70 -14.05
N PHE A 19 -6.38 -2.45 -14.56
CA PHE A 19 -7.02 -1.13 -14.44
C PHE A 19 -7.32 -0.77 -12.99
N ALA A 20 -7.76 -1.73 -12.16
CA ALA A 20 -7.98 -1.52 -10.73
C ALA A 20 -6.66 -1.12 -10.04
N ALA A 21 -5.57 -1.84 -10.29
CA ALA A 21 -4.27 -1.54 -9.72
C ALA A 21 -3.73 -0.16 -10.17
N LEU A 22 -3.86 0.17 -11.45
CA LEU A 22 -3.44 1.46 -12.01
C LEU A 22 -4.23 2.62 -11.40
N THR A 23 -5.56 2.50 -11.36
CA THR A 23 -6.43 3.58 -10.84
C THR A 23 -6.25 3.76 -9.34
N ALA A 24 -6.15 2.68 -8.55
CA ALA A 24 -5.86 2.75 -7.11
C ALA A 24 -4.50 3.41 -6.84
N ARG A 25 -3.45 3.01 -7.57
CA ARG A 25 -2.11 3.61 -7.45
C ARG A 25 -2.10 5.08 -7.84
N ASN A 26 -2.72 5.43 -8.96
CA ASN A 26 -2.81 6.81 -9.43
C ASN A 26 -3.58 7.69 -8.43
N PHE A 27 -4.69 7.17 -7.87
CA PHE A 27 -5.42 7.83 -6.79
C PHE A 27 -4.51 8.07 -5.58
N ALA A 28 -3.83 7.01 -5.08
CA ALA A 28 -2.95 7.11 -3.92
C ALA A 28 -1.85 8.17 -4.12
N MET A 29 -1.17 8.12 -5.26
CA MET A 29 -0.08 9.06 -5.59
C MET A 29 -0.59 10.48 -5.82
N GLY A 30 -1.71 10.64 -6.53
CA GLY A 30 -2.32 11.94 -6.79
C GLY A 30 -2.80 12.60 -5.49
N PHE A 31 -3.48 11.82 -4.65
CA PHE A 31 -3.97 12.30 -3.36
C PHE A 31 -2.82 12.69 -2.41
N ASN A 32 -1.79 11.86 -2.32
CA ASN A 32 -0.60 12.18 -1.52
C ASN A 32 0.05 13.48 -2.00
N ARG A 33 0.27 13.65 -3.29
CA ARG A 33 0.86 14.87 -3.85
C ARG A 33 -0.02 16.11 -3.66
N TYR A 34 -1.35 15.95 -3.74
CA TYR A 34 -2.29 17.04 -3.48
C TYR A 34 -2.25 17.46 -2.00
N MET A 35 -2.22 16.50 -1.09
CA MET A 35 -2.23 16.74 0.35
C MET A 35 -0.90 17.26 0.89
N ASP A 36 0.21 16.74 0.36
CA ASP A 36 1.55 17.03 0.88
C ASP A 36 2.25 18.20 0.18
N ARG A 37 1.57 18.93 -0.72
CA ARG A 37 2.19 20.01 -1.50
C ARG A 37 2.88 21.09 -0.66
N ASP A 38 2.33 21.41 0.51
CA ASP A 38 2.89 22.35 1.46
C ASP A 38 4.18 21.84 2.11
N ILE A 39 4.21 20.56 2.48
CA ILE A 39 5.37 19.87 3.04
C ILE A 39 6.44 19.67 1.96
N ASP A 40 6.03 19.23 0.77
CA ASP A 40 6.91 18.99 -0.37
C ASP A 40 7.66 20.26 -0.82
N ALA A 41 7.04 21.43 -0.69
CA ALA A 41 7.65 22.72 -1.01
C ALA A 41 8.79 23.11 -0.05
N LEU A 42 8.82 22.55 1.14
CA LEU A 42 9.83 22.84 2.17
C LEU A 42 10.93 21.77 2.26
N ASN A 43 10.79 20.68 1.51
CA ASN A 43 11.76 19.59 1.50
C ASN A 43 12.64 19.68 0.24
N PRO A 44 13.98 19.84 0.37
CA PRO A 44 14.90 19.92 -0.77
C PRO A 44 14.81 18.74 -1.75
N ARG A 45 14.43 17.56 -1.27
CA ARG A 45 14.27 16.36 -2.08
C ARG A 45 13.03 16.40 -2.99
N THR A 46 12.00 17.15 -2.60
CA THR A 46 10.69 17.14 -3.28
C THR A 46 10.31 18.48 -3.92
N ILE A 47 11.09 19.54 -3.70
CA ILE A 47 10.83 20.91 -4.22
C ILE A 47 10.66 20.94 -5.75
N ASN A 48 11.35 20.06 -6.49
CA ASN A 48 11.29 20.00 -7.95
C ASN A 48 10.16 19.10 -8.49
N ARG A 49 9.22 18.69 -7.61
CA ARG A 49 8.05 17.91 -8.05
C ARG A 49 7.08 18.79 -8.85
N PRO A 50 6.44 18.24 -9.93
CA PRO A 50 5.53 18.99 -10.79
C PRO A 50 4.35 19.69 -10.07
N ASN A 51 3.92 19.13 -8.95
CA ASN A 51 2.84 19.71 -8.12
C ASN A 51 3.34 20.82 -7.16
N VAL A 52 4.66 21.02 -7.06
CA VAL A 52 5.31 22.03 -6.22
C VAL A 52 5.84 23.18 -7.06
N ASP A 53 6.52 22.89 -8.17
CA ASP A 53 7.14 23.88 -9.05
C ASP A 53 6.16 24.56 -10.03
N GLY A 54 4.88 24.20 -9.95
CA GLY A 54 3.81 24.84 -10.73
C GLY A 54 3.53 24.22 -12.11
N ARG A 55 4.27 23.19 -12.53
CA ARG A 55 3.99 22.46 -13.81
C ARG A 55 2.63 21.79 -13.80
N ILE A 56 2.13 21.39 -12.62
CA ILE A 56 0.78 20.83 -12.44
C ILE A 56 0.10 21.62 -11.32
N SER A 57 -1.05 22.25 -11.62
CA SER A 57 -1.82 22.98 -10.63
C SER A 57 -2.52 22.05 -9.61
N ALA A 58 -2.87 22.59 -8.44
CA ALA A 58 -3.61 21.85 -7.42
C ALA A 58 -4.96 21.33 -7.93
N SER A 59 -5.66 22.14 -8.77
CA SER A 59 -6.93 21.72 -9.38
C SER A 59 -6.76 20.57 -10.38
N GLN A 60 -5.72 20.60 -11.21
CA GLN A 60 -5.41 19.50 -12.13
C GLN A 60 -5.09 18.22 -11.35
N MET A 61 -4.30 18.31 -10.26
CA MET A 61 -3.98 17.17 -9.42
C MET A 61 -5.25 16.60 -8.74
N LEU A 62 -6.14 17.47 -8.26
CA LEU A 62 -7.41 17.04 -7.66
C LEU A 62 -8.30 16.33 -8.69
N VAL A 63 -8.47 16.92 -9.89
CA VAL A 63 -9.25 16.30 -10.97
C VAL A 63 -8.68 14.94 -11.36
N PHE A 64 -7.35 14.84 -11.52
CA PHE A 64 -6.69 13.56 -11.79
C PHE A 64 -6.97 12.52 -10.69
N THR A 65 -6.89 12.94 -9.43
CA THR A 65 -7.14 12.07 -8.27
C THR A 65 -8.58 11.56 -8.25
N LEU A 66 -9.55 12.48 -8.40
CA LEU A 66 -10.98 12.13 -8.42
C LEU A 66 -11.34 11.25 -9.61
N ALA A 67 -10.80 11.54 -10.80
CA ALA A 67 -11.02 10.70 -11.98
C ALA A 67 -10.52 9.26 -11.76
N ASN A 68 -9.36 9.09 -11.11
CA ASN A 68 -8.84 7.76 -10.79
C ASN A 68 -9.67 7.08 -9.67
N ALA A 69 -10.18 7.80 -8.68
CA ALA A 69 -11.09 7.25 -7.68
C ALA A 69 -12.38 6.71 -8.33
N LEU A 70 -13.00 7.51 -9.18
CA LEU A 70 -14.20 7.08 -9.94
C LEU A 70 -13.89 5.91 -10.87
N GLY A 71 -12.73 5.95 -11.54
CA GLY A 71 -12.26 4.85 -12.38
C GLY A 71 -12.07 3.55 -11.60
N PHE A 72 -11.53 3.61 -10.37
CA PHE A 72 -11.39 2.44 -9.50
C PHE A 72 -12.74 1.83 -9.13
N ILE A 73 -13.70 2.67 -8.70
CA ILE A 73 -15.07 2.22 -8.36
C ILE A 73 -15.75 1.62 -9.60
N PHE A 74 -15.61 2.26 -10.76
CA PHE A 74 -16.17 1.77 -12.01
C PHE A 74 -15.59 0.42 -12.41
N VAL A 75 -14.28 0.23 -12.31
CA VAL A 75 -13.63 -1.07 -12.57
C VAL A 75 -14.12 -2.13 -11.57
N ALA A 76 -14.22 -1.79 -10.28
CA ALA A 76 -14.69 -2.69 -9.24
C ALA A 76 -16.13 -3.20 -9.51
N TYR A 77 -17.01 -2.34 -10.05
CA TYR A 77 -18.37 -2.71 -10.48
C TYR A 77 -18.36 -3.83 -11.53
N PHE A 78 -17.40 -3.86 -12.46
CA PHE A 78 -17.29 -4.90 -13.48
C PHE A 78 -16.56 -6.17 -12.98
N ILE A 79 -15.93 -6.11 -11.81
CA ILE A 79 -15.28 -7.28 -11.20
C ILE A 79 -16.35 -8.15 -10.53
N ASN A 80 -16.91 -7.70 -9.40
CA ASN A 80 -18.00 -8.37 -8.66
C ASN A 80 -18.58 -7.46 -7.57
N ASP A 81 -19.66 -7.90 -6.93
CA ASP A 81 -20.38 -7.11 -5.93
C ASP A 81 -19.54 -6.83 -4.67
N LEU A 82 -18.75 -7.80 -4.21
CA LEU A 82 -17.87 -7.59 -3.05
C LEU A 82 -16.75 -6.59 -3.35
N ALA A 83 -16.15 -6.65 -4.54
CA ALA A 83 -15.16 -5.69 -4.98
C ALA A 83 -15.74 -4.26 -5.02
N LEU A 84 -16.98 -4.12 -5.52
CA LEU A 84 -17.68 -2.84 -5.53
C LEU A 84 -17.91 -2.31 -4.10
N GLN A 85 -18.43 -3.14 -3.20
CA GLN A 85 -18.68 -2.77 -1.80
C GLN A 85 -17.40 -2.34 -1.08
N LEU A 86 -16.28 -3.00 -1.35
CA LEU A 86 -14.98 -2.69 -0.74
C LEU A 86 -14.26 -1.51 -1.39
N SER A 87 -14.66 -1.06 -2.58
CA SER A 87 -13.96 -0.03 -3.34
C SER A 87 -13.85 1.30 -2.58
N ILE A 88 -14.94 1.76 -1.96
CA ILE A 88 -14.96 3.01 -1.20
C ILE A 88 -14.14 2.90 0.11
N PRO A 89 -14.33 1.88 0.97
CA PRO A 89 -13.45 1.67 2.12
C PRO A 89 -11.97 1.61 1.76
N ILE A 90 -11.60 0.94 0.67
CA ILE A 90 -10.23 0.87 0.18
C ILE A 90 -9.69 2.27 -0.16
N LEU A 91 -10.43 3.07 -0.92
CA LEU A 91 -10.01 4.43 -1.26
C LEU A 91 -9.84 5.32 -0.02
N ILE A 92 -10.71 5.18 0.99
CA ILE A 92 -10.59 5.90 2.26
C ILE A 92 -9.29 5.51 2.97
N ILE A 93 -8.98 4.22 3.08
CA ILE A 93 -7.76 3.74 3.73
C ILE A 93 -6.53 4.24 2.97
N ILE A 94 -6.49 4.07 1.65
CA ILE A 94 -5.37 4.50 0.80
C ILE A 94 -5.18 6.02 0.86
N GLY A 95 -6.25 6.81 0.89
CA GLY A 95 -6.15 8.27 1.00
C GLY A 95 -5.70 8.71 2.40
N SER A 96 -6.13 8.01 3.45
CA SER A 96 -5.89 8.43 4.83
C SER A 96 -4.40 8.51 5.20
N TYR A 97 -3.54 7.65 4.62
CA TYR A 97 -2.12 7.59 5.01
C TYR A 97 -1.39 8.93 4.87
N SER A 98 -1.76 9.73 3.87
CA SER A 98 -1.17 11.05 3.63
C SER A 98 -1.38 12.04 4.79
N TYR A 99 -2.45 11.85 5.57
CA TYR A 99 -2.71 12.68 6.75
C TYR A 99 -1.95 12.24 7.99
N PHE A 100 -1.69 10.94 8.14
CA PHE A 100 -1.20 10.39 9.40
C PHE A 100 0.11 11.00 9.88
N LYS A 101 1.05 11.31 8.99
CA LYS A 101 2.32 11.94 9.36
C LYS A 101 2.19 13.34 9.98
N ARG A 102 1.02 13.99 9.84
CA ARG A 102 0.76 15.32 10.42
C ARG A 102 0.41 15.25 11.91
N PHE A 103 -0.06 14.09 12.40
CA PHE A 103 -0.52 13.95 13.79
C PHE A 103 -0.17 12.60 14.46
N SER A 104 0.36 11.63 13.73
CA SER A 104 0.60 10.29 14.27
C SER A 104 1.85 9.63 13.70
N TYR A 105 2.59 8.95 14.58
CA TYR A 105 3.73 8.11 14.22
C TYR A 105 3.35 6.80 13.51
N LEU A 106 2.05 6.51 13.40
CA LEU A 106 1.54 5.30 12.74
C LEU A 106 1.51 5.41 11.20
N ALA A 107 1.95 6.52 10.61
CA ALA A 107 1.93 6.73 9.16
C ALA A 107 2.53 5.56 8.36
N HIS A 108 3.65 5.00 8.82
CA HIS A 108 4.31 3.85 8.19
C HIS A 108 3.44 2.59 8.20
N ILE A 109 2.71 2.34 9.29
CA ILE A 109 1.78 1.19 9.40
C ILE A 109 0.57 1.40 8.50
N ILE A 110 0.01 2.61 8.46
CA ILE A 110 -1.13 2.92 7.58
C ILE A 110 -0.74 2.80 6.10
N LEU A 111 0.47 3.20 5.73
CA LEU A 111 1.02 2.93 4.39
C LEU A 111 1.11 1.42 4.13
N GLY A 112 1.63 0.66 5.09
CA GLY A 112 1.69 -0.79 5.04
C GLY A 112 0.30 -1.43 4.85
N ILE A 113 -0.71 -0.99 5.62
CA ILE A 113 -2.11 -1.43 5.46
C ILE A 113 -2.61 -1.11 4.06
N SER A 114 -2.33 0.09 3.54
CA SER A 114 -2.79 0.50 2.21
C SER A 114 -2.30 -0.44 1.09
N LEU A 115 -1.04 -0.89 1.16
CA LEU A 115 -0.49 -1.83 0.19
C LEU A 115 -0.92 -3.28 0.47
N ALA A 116 -1.16 -3.63 1.74
CA ALA A 116 -1.66 -4.93 2.17
C ALA A 116 -3.08 -5.25 1.65
N LEU A 117 -3.84 -4.25 1.22
CA LEU A 117 -5.13 -4.46 0.58
C LEU A 117 -5.01 -5.13 -0.80
N ALA A 118 -3.86 -5.04 -1.47
CA ALA A 118 -3.70 -5.58 -2.82
C ALA A 118 -3.86 -7.11 -2.91
N PRO A 119 -3.23 -7.95 -2.05
CA PRO A 119 -3.48 -9.38 -2.04
C PRO A 119 -4.95 -9.75 -1.79
N ILE A 120 -5.60 -9.08 -0.81
CA ILE A 120 -7.03 -9.30 -0.53
C ILE A 120 -7.87 -8.93 -1.76
N ALA A 121 -7.62 -7.78 -2.39
CA ALA A 121 -8.35 -7.36 -3.57
C ALA A 121 -8.20 -8.36 -4.73
N GLY A 122 -7.02 -8.94 -4.91
CA GLY A 122 -6.82 -10.00 -5.91
C GLY A 122 -7.63 -11.26 -5.63
N VAL A 123 -7.70 -11.68 -4.37
CA VAL A 123 -8.51 -12.86 -3.96
C VAL A 123 -10.00 -12.56 -4.10
N VAL A 124 -10.46 -11.41 -3.63
CA VAL A 124 -11.85 -10.96 -3.78
C VAL A 124 -12.27 -10.93 -5.25
N ALA A 125 -11.41 -10.41 -6.12
CA ALA A 125 -11.69 -10.35 -7.56
C ALA A 125 -11.94 -11.73 -8.19
N VAL A 126 -11.29 -12.79 -7.68
CA VAL A 126 -11.41 -14.15 -8.26
C VAL A 126 -12.46 -14.99 -7.56
N SER A 127 -12.65 -14.85 -6.24
CA SER A 127 -13.42 -15.80 -5.43
C SER A 127 -14.59 -15.19 -4.65
N GLU A 128 -14.73 -13.87 -4.66
CA GLU A 128 -15.74 -13.14 -3.86
C GLU A 128 -15.67 -13.46 -2.35
N THR A 129 -14.50 -13.87 -1.86
CA THR A 129 -14.31 -14.25 -0.46
C THR A 129 -13.02 -13.65 0.10
N ILE A 130 -12.93 -13.62 1.43
CA ILE A 130 -11.71 -13.20 2.14
C ILE A 130 -11.29 -14.36 3.07
N PRO A 131 -10.62 -15.39 2.54
CA PRO A 131 -10.18 -16.53 3.34
C PRO A 131 -9.03 -16.12 4.28
N PHE A 132 -8.88 -16.83 5.39
CA PHE A 132 -7.87 -16.53 6.43
C PHE A 132 -6.45 -16.42 5.87
N TRP A 133 -6.06 -17.30 4.94
CA TRP A 133 -4.73 -17.25 4.33
C TRP A 133 -4.44 -15.95 3.58
N SER A 134 -5.47 -15.32 2.97
CA SER A 134 -5.30 -14.02 2.29
C SER A 134 -5.06 -12.90 3.30
N ILE A 135 -5.68 -12.97 4.48
CA ILE A 135 -5.44 -12.03 5.57
C ILE A 135 -4.00 -12.20 6.11
N ALA A 136 -3.56 -13.44 6.31
CA ALA A 136 -2.18 -13.72 6.75
C ALA A 136 -1.14 -13.18 5.76
N LEU A 137 -1.34 -13.43 4.44
CA LEU A 137 -0.50 -12.88 3.39
C LEU A 137 -0.44 -11.34 3.46
N SER A 138 -1.61 -10.71 3.59
CA SER A 138 -1.74 -9.26 3.63
C SER A 138 -1.09 -8.64 4.87
N ILE A 139 -1.21 -9.24 6.05
CA ILE A 139 -0.51 -8.79 7.25
C ILE A 139 1.01 -8.87 7.05
N GLY A 140 1.52 -9.93 6.42
CA GLY A 140 2.92 -10.03 6.05
C GLY A 140 3.36 -8.88 5.12
N VAL A 141 2.57 -8.57 4.08
CA VAL A 141 2.82 -7.43 3.18
C VAL A 141 2.79 -6.11 3.95
N MET A 142 1.86 -5.92 4.89
CA MET A 142 1.78 -4.73 5.73
C MET A 142 3.09 -4.48 6.49
N PHE A 143 3.60 -5.51 7.18
CA PHE A 143 4.84 -5.38 7.94
C PHE A 143 6.06 -5.20 7.04
N TRP A 144 6.10 -5.88 5.90
CA TRP A 144 7.17 -5.72 4.92
C TRP A 144 7.25 -4.28 4.40
N VAL A 145 6.12 -3.72 3.97
CA VAL A 145 6.05 -2.35 3.46
C VAL A 145 6.35 -1.33 4.55
N ALA A 146 5.77 -1.49 5.75
CA ALA A 146 6.05 -0.60 6.88
C ALA A 146 7.52 -0.64 7.29
N GLY A 147 8.13 -1.84 7.33
CA GLY A 147 9.55 -2.01 7.64
C GLY A 147 10.46 -1.34 6.62
N PHE A 148 10.16 -1.48 5.32
CA PHE A 148 10.88 -0.83 4.25
C PHE A 148 10.72 0.70 4.29
N ASP A 149 9.50 1.20 4.51
CA ASP A 149 9.22 2.64 4.59
C ASP A 149 9.92 3.30 5.77
N LEU A 150 10.08 2.60 6.89
CA LEU A 150 10.90 3.06 8.02
C LEU A 150 12.35 3.32 7.61
N LEU A 151 12.96 2.42 6.83
CA LEU A 151 14.33 2.60 6.33
C LEU A 151 14.40 3.75 5.33
N TYR A 152 13.42 3.82 4.43
CA TYR A 152 13.37 4.90 3.45
C TYR A 152 13.20 6.28 4.09
N SER A 153 12.43 6.39 5.16
CA SER A 153 12.17 7.65 5.87
C SER A 153 13.35 8.15 6.72
N LEU A 154 14.42 7.34 6.90
CA LEU A 154 15.64 7.79 7.57
C LEU A 154 16.28 9.01 6.88
N GLN A 155 16.12 9.14 5.58
CA GLN A 155 16.67 10.28 4.82
C GLN A 155 15.93 11.60 5.08
N ASP A 156 14.73 11.56 5.65
CA ASP A 156 13.89 12.73 5.90
C ASP A 156 13.89 13.18 7.39
N ILE A 157 14.70 12.56 8.28
CA ILE A 157 14.69 12.81 9.74
C ILE A 157 14.81 14.30 10.07
N ASP A 158 15.76 15.00 9.46
CA ASP A 158 16.02 16.40 9.78
C ASP A 158 14.91 17.32 9.27
N VAL A 159 14.32 16.99 8.12
CA VAL A 159 13.19 17.73 7.54
C VAL A 159 11.94 17.51 8.39
N ASP A 160 11.64 16.26 8.75
CA ASP A 160 10.49 15.89 9.58
C ASP A 160 10.56 16.60 10.95
N LYS A 161 11.74 16.63 11.58
CA LYS A 161 11.93 17.36 12.85
C LYS A 161 11.70 18.85 12.70
N LYS A 162 12.25 19.49 11.65
CA LYS A 162 12.11 20.93 11.39
C LYS A 162 10.66 21.32 11.13
N LEU A 163 9.90 20.46 10.45
CA LEU A 163 8.50 20.69 10.08
C LEU A 163 7.49 20.20 11.13
N GLY A 164 7.97 19.61 12.24
CA GLY A 164 7.11 19.06 13.29
C GLY A 164 6.28 17.87 12.84
N LEU A 165 6.74 17.11 11.81
CA LEU A 165 6.05 15.95 11.31
C LEU A 165 6.28 14.72 12.21
N HIS A 166 5.24 13.88 12.30
CA HIS A 166 5.25 12.70 13.13
C HIS A 166 5.72 11.48 12.32
N SER A 167 7.00 11.15 12.43
CA SER A 167 7.54 9.90 11.90
C SER A 167 8.30 9.14 12.99
N ILE A 168 8.37 7.81 12.89
CA ILE A 168 9.14 6.98 13.83
C ILE A 168 10.62 7.44 13.85
N PRO A 169 11.29 7.68 12.71
CA PRO A 169 12.65 8.17 12.70
C PRO A 169 12.83 9.54 13.38
N SER A 170 11.89 10.47 13.18
CA SER A 170 11.98 11.79 13.81
C SER A 170 11.88 11.73 15.34
N LYS A 171 11.09 10.76 15.86
CA LYS A 171 10.88 10.57 17.30
C LYS A 171 11.97 9.75 17.98
N PHE A 172 12.35 8.62 17.38
CA PHE A 172 13.19 7.62 18.04
C PHE A 172 14.64 7.60 17.54
N GLY A 173 14.94 8.31 16.44
CA GLY A 173 16.25 8.31 15.80
C GLY A 173 16.51 7.08 14.94
N ALA A 174 17.63 7.09 14.22
CA ALA A 174 17.95 6.11 13.20
C ALA A 174 18.13 4.69 13.77
N GLU A 175 18.86 4.55 14.88
CA GLU A 175 19.17 3.24 15.45
C GLU A 175 17.92 2.47 15.87
N LYS A 176 17.03 3.11 16.65
CA LYS A 176 15.76 2.47 17.07
C LYS A 176 14.84 2.19 15.88
N THR A 177 14.85 3.07 14.88
CA THR A 177 14.07 2.85 13.65
C THR A 177 14.53 1.60 12.92
N MET A 178 15.85 1.39 12.79
CA MET A 178 16.39 0.17 12.20
C MET A 178 16.04 -1.09 13.01
N GLN A 179 16.02 -1.00 14.34
CA GLN A 179 15.57 -2.12 15.19
C GLN A 179 14.09 -2.44 14.97
N ILE A 180 13.22 -1.43 14.92
CA ILE A 180 11.78 -1.60 14.64
C ILE A 180 11.59 -2.21 13.24
N SER A 181 12.31 -1.73 12.23
CA SER A 181 12.27 -2.29 10.88
C SER A 181 12.64 -3.78 10.87
N ARG A 182 13.70 -4.20 11.59
CA ARG A 182 14.07 -5.61 11.71
C ARG A 182 12.95 -6.46 12.32
N VAL A 183 12.29 -5.95 13.38
CA VAL A 183 11.14 -6.63 13.98
C VAL A 183 10.00 -6.78 12.96
N PHE A 184 9.72 -5.74 12.18
CA PHE A 184 8.68 -5.79 11.14
C PHE A 184 9.01 -6.82 10.05
N HIS A 185 10.25 -6.89 9.59
CA HIS A 185 10.67 -7.92 8.63
C HIS A 185 10.59 -9.34 9.23
N GLY A 186 10.92 -9.51 10.52
CA GLY A 186 10.70 -10.78 11.23
C GLY A 186 9.21 -11.18 11.28
N LEU A 187 8.32 -10.22 11.57
CA LEU A 187 6.88 -10.43 11.53
C LEU A 187 6.39 -10.76 10.11
N THR A 188 6.96 -10.14 9.08
CA THR A 188 6.69 -10.48 7.68
C THR A 188 6.90 -11.96 7.41
N VAL A 189 8.08 -12.47 7.74
CA VAL A 189 8.42 -13.89 7.54
C VAL A 189 7.46 -14.80 8.32
N MET A 190 7.15 -14.45 9.56
CA MET A 190 6.20 -15.20 10.38
C MET A 190 4.81 -15.28 9.71
N PHE A 191 4.26 -14.15 9.26
CA PHE A 191 2.93 -14.14 8.64
C PHE A 191 2.91 -14.80 7.26
N TRP A 192 3.99 -14.72 6.48
CA TRP A 192 4.09 -15.45 5.22
C TRP A 192 4.23 -16.95 5.44
N LEU A 193 4.85 -17.39 6.53
CA LEU A 193 4.84 -18.81 6.93
C LEU A 193 3.42 -19.26 7.31
N ILE A 194 2.68 -18.47 8.11
CA ILE A 194 1.27 -18.74 8.44
C ILE A 194 0.42 -18.81 7.15
N PHE A 195 0.66 -17.91 6.20
CA PHE A 195 0.03 -17.97 4.88
C PHE A 195 0.33 -19.29 4.17
N ALA A 196 1.60 -19.69 4.06
CA ALA A 196 2.00 -20.91 3.37
C ALA A 196 1.35 -22.17 3.98
N ILE A 197 1.27 -22.22 5.33
CA ILE A 197 0.62 -23.33 6.05
C ILE A 197 -0.89 -23.33 5.82
N SER A 198 -1.56 -22.16 6.02
CA SER A 198 -3.02 -22.07 6.00
C SER A 198 -3.64 -22.15 4.60
N SER A 199 -2.88 -21.81 3.56
CA SER A 199 -3.31 -21.92 2.17
C SER A 199 -3.12 -23.31 1.57
N GLY A 200 -2.41 -24.23 2.26
CA GLY A 200 -2.01 -25.51 1.69
C GLY A 200 -1.06 -25.34 0.49
N SER A 201 -0.23 -24.29 0.51
CA SER A 201 0.67 -23.97 -0.60
C SER A 201 1.68 -25.08 -0.87
N SER A 202 2.17 -25.12 -2.11
CA SER A 202 3.21 -26.06 -2.52
C SER A 202 4.56 -25.78 -1.84
N TYR A 203 5.47 -26.74 -1.90
CA TYR A 203 6.84 -26.63 -1.38
C TYR A 203 7.56 -25.32 -1.83
N PHE A 204 7.29 -24.83 -3.03
CA PHE A 204 7.87 -23.59 -3.53
C PHE A 204 7.51 -22.35 -2.70
N ALA A 205 6.32 -22.31 -2.08
CA ALA A 205 5.95 -21.18 -1.21
C ALA A 205 6.83 -21.17 0.06
N TYR A 206 7.10 -22.32 0.67
CA TYR A 206 7.99 -22.40 1.83
C TYR A 206 9.42 -22.00 1.45
N LEU A 207 9.89 -22.42 0.27
CA LEU A 207 11.20 -22.01 -0.23
C LEU A 207 11.27 -20.50 -0.43
N ALA A 208 10.23 -19.90 -1.00
CA ALA A 208 10.15 -18.43 -1.18
C ALA A 208 10.20 -17.71 0.18
N VAL A 209 9.47 -18.18 1.19
CA VAL A 209 9.51 -17.61 2.55
C VAL A 209 10.92 -17.73 3.16
N LEU A 210 11.60 -18.87 3.00
CA LEU A 210 12.96 -19.05 3.48
C LEU A 210 13.95 -18.09 2.80
N ILE A 211 13.85 -17.93 1.47
CA ILE A 211 14.69 -16.98 0.74
C ILE A 211 14.43 -15.55 1.23
N SER A 212 13.16 -15.17 1.45
CA SER A 212 12.81 -13.85 1.97
C SER A 212 13.36 -13.58 3.38
N ALA A 213 13.59 -14.64 4.17
CA ALA A 213 14.16 -14.51 5.51
C ALA A 213 15.69 -14.26 5.50
N LEU A 214 16.36 -14.48 4.37
CA LEU A 214 17.81 -14.28 4.21
C LEU A 214 18.17 -12.86 3.72
N ILE A 215 17.18 -12.09 3.26
CA ILE A 215 17.32 -10.72 2.74
C ILE A 215 16.97 -9.71 3.83
#